data_dd640786f72eef938b37620fb725ddda
#
_entry.id   dd640786f72eef938b37620fb725ddda
#
_cell.length_a   1.000
_cell.length_b   1.000
_cell.length_c   1.000
_cell.angle_alpha   90.00
_cell.angle_beta   90.00
_cell.angle_gamma   90.00
#
_symmetry.space_group_name_H-M   'P 1'
#
loop_
_entity.id
_entity.type
_entity.pdbx_description
1 polymer ?
#
loop_
_entity_poly.entity_id
_entity_poly.type
_entity_poly.pdbx_seq_one_letter_code
_entity_poly.pdbx_strand_id
1 'polypeptide(L)'
;MATFTTSNRSVATVTAEVHEVWEVLTDPELLARLTPFLHSVTEHGEHWVWQLTKVPVLGKSFSFTFRELMDFDEPHRIDFTHDPAPGAQETAGVVGFYALEPHAKGTHLETSMTITVDLPFPGLVRPAVTAAMRGVIAIMGQRFGHNLLHHLGAHNA
;
A
#
# COMPACT_ATOMS: atom_id res chain seq x y z
N MET A 1 19.94 14.67 -1.82
CA MET A 1 18.73 13.86 -1.66
C MET A 1 17.51 14.72 -1.98
N ALA A 2 16.64 14.20 -2.78
CA ALA A 2 15.41 14.91 -3.14
C ALA A 2 14.17 14.11 -2.74
N THR A 3 13.05 14.81 -2.59
CA THR A 3 11.76 14.21 -2.25
C THR A 3 10.94 14.00 -3.52
N PHE A 4 10.40 12.81 -3.67
CA PHE A 4 9.59 12.43 -4.83
C PHE A 4 8.21 11.97 -4.35
N THR A 5 7.16 12.40 -5.06
CA THR A 5 5.78 12.07 -4.72
C THR A 5 5.05 11.52 -5.94
N THR A 6 4.26 10.49 -5.73
CA THR A 6 3.36 9.97 -6.76
C THR A 6 2.06 9.50 -6.12
N SER A 7 0.98 9.53 -6.90
CA SER A 7 -0.34 9.10 -6.45
C SER A 7 -0.84 7.99 -7.34
N ASN A 8 -1.61 7.08 -6.75
CA ASN A 8 -2.23 5.97 -7.46
C ASN A 8 -3.66 5.78 -6.96
N ARG A 9 -4.54 5.48 -7.88
CA ARG A 9 -5.94 5.14 -7.57
C ARG A 9 -6.35 3.93 -8.40
N SER A 10 -7.03 2.98 -7.77
CA SER A 10 -7.58 1.84 -8.49
C SER A 10 -8.97 1.50 -7.99
N VAL A 11 -9.78 0.92 -8.86
CA VAL A 11 -11.10 0.40 -8.55
C VAL A 11 -11.23 -1.00 -9.14
N ALA A 12 -11.86 -1.88 -8.39
CA ALA A 12 -12.12 -3.24 -8.85
C ALA A 12 -13.40 -3.76 -8.21
N THR A 13 -14.10 -4.64 -8.91
CA THR A 13 -15.20 -5.41 -8.33
C THR A 13 -14.75 -6.86 -8.26
N VAL A 14 -14.79 -7.43 -7.07
CA VAL A 14 -14.33 -8.81 -6.81
C VAL A 14 -15.48 -9.66 -6.32
N THR A 15 -15.41 -10.97 -6.56
CA THR A 15 -16.52 -11.88 -6.21
C THR A 15 -16.57 -12.25 -4.73
N ALA A 16 -15.56 -11.88 -3.93
CA ALA A 16 -15.57 -12.08 -2.50
C ALA A 16 -16.48 -11.07 -1.79
N GLU A 17 -17.01 -11.44 -0.65
CA GLU A 17 -17.88 -10.57 0.14
C GLU A 17 -17.08 -9.53 0.92
N VAL A 18 -17.73 -8.43 1.32
CA VAL A 18 -17.08 -7.31 2.00
C VAL A 18 -16.29 -7.77 3.23
N HIS A 19 -16.88 -8.60 4.09
CA HIS A 19 -16.19 -9.05 5.30
C HIS A 19 -14.95 -9.90 5.01
N GLU A 20 -14.96 -10.67 3.92
CA GLU A 20 -13.81 -11.47 3.52
C GLU A 20 -12.65 -10.59 3.06
N VAL A 21 -12.95 -9.55 2.27
CA VAL A 21 -11.95 -8.58 1.83
C VAL A 21 -11.44 -7.78 3.02
N TRP A 22 -12.34 -7.36 3.90
CA TRP A 22 -11.99 -6.62 5.13
C TRP A 22 -11.01 -7.39 6.01
N GLU A 23 -11.25 -8.67 6.23
CA GLU A 23 -10.36 -9.52 7.03
C GLU A 23 -8.94 -9.56 6.49
N VAL A 24 -8.76 -9.58 5.16
CA VAL A 24 -7.43 -9.53 4.55
C VAL A 24 -6.78 -8.17 4.76
N LEU A 25 -7.50 -7.09 4.50
CA LEU A 25 -6.96 -5.73 4.57
C LEU A 25 -6.63 -5.28 6.00
N THR A 26 -7.18 -5.97 7.00
CA THR A 26 -6.92 -5.67 8.41
C THR A 26 -6.02 -6.69 9.11
N ASP A 27 -5.41 -7.59 8.34
CA ASP A 27 -4.46 -8.59 8.84
C ASP A 27 -3.03 -8.23 8.42
N PRO A 28 -2.22 -7.67 9.34
CA PRO A 28 -0.86 -7.23 9.01
C PRO A 28 0.04 -8.34 8.46
N GLU A 29 0.01 -9.53 9.05
CA GLU A 29 0.84 -10.65 8.58
C GLU A 29 0.46 -11.08 7.17
N LEU A 30 -0.83 -11.13 6.90
CA LEU A 30 -1.34 -11.53 5.59
C LEU A 30 -1.00 -10.50 4.53
N LEU A 31 -1.14 -9.21 4.84
CA LEU A 31 -0.73 -8.13 3.93
C LEU A 31 0.74 -8.27 3.53
N ALA A 32 1.62 -8.54 4.50
CA ALA A 32 3.05 -8.72 4.22
C ALA A 32 3.28 -9.93 3.30
N ARG A 33 2.55 -11.03 3.51
CA ARG A 33 2.68 -12.22 2.67
C ARG A 33 2.18 -12.01 1.25
N LEU A 34 1.12 -11.24 1.07
CA LEU A 34 0.46 -11.07 -0.22
C LEU A 34 1.05 -9.94 -1.08
N THR A 35 1.89 -9.09 -0.51
CA THR A 35 2.40 -7.89 -1.18
C THR A 35 3.90 -8.02 -1.44
N PRO A 36 4.35 -7.90 -2.70
CA PRO A 36 5.79 -7.93 -2.99
C PRO A 36 6.51 -6.75 -2.37
N PHE A 37 7.78 -6.92 -2.02
CA PHE A 37 8.67 -5.97 -1.35
C PHE A 37 8.28 -5.66 0.11
N LEU A 38 7.09 -6.00 0.55
CA LEU A 38 6.65 -5.77 1.91
C LEU A 38 7.18 -6.91 2.80
N HIS A 39 8.17 -6.59 3.62
CA HIS A 39 8.81 -7.56 4.51
C HIS A 39 7.95 -7.84 5.73
N SER A 40 7.45 -6.80 6.37
CA SER A 40 6.62 -6.93 7.56
C SER A 40 5.69 -5.74 7.76
N VAL A 41 4.59 -6.00 8.44
CA VAL A 41 3.69 -4.98 8.98
C VAL A 41 3.48 -5.33 10.43
N THR A 42 3.80 -4.40 11.34
CA THR A 42 3.71 -4.62 12.77
C THR A 42 2.69 -3.66 13.37
N GLU A 43 1.76 -4.19 14.12
CA GLU A 43 0.71 -3.42 14.77
C GLU A 43 1.17 -2.94 16.15
N HIS A 44 1.03 -1.63 16.40
CA HIS A 44 1.33 -0.99 17.68
C HIS A 44 0.19 -0.04 18.06
N GLY A 45 -0.87 -0.58 18.67
CA GLY A 45 -2.07 0.19 18.97
C GLY A 45 -2.74 0.69 17.69
N GLU A 46 -2.94 2.00 17.59
CA GLU A 46 -3.55 2.63 16.41
C GLU A 46 -2.56 2.82 15.26
N HIS A 47 -1.28 2.54 15.47
CA HIS A 47 -0.25 2.70 14.47
C HIS A 47 0.20 1.35 13.92
N TRP A 48 0.46 1.32 12.61
CA TRP A 48 1.09 0.20 11.94
C TRP A 48 2.45 0.64 11.41
N VAL A 49 3.46 -0.20 11.62
CA VAL A 49 4.80 0.02 11.08
C VAL A 49 5.03 -0.90 9.89
N TRP A 50 5.32 -0.30 8.76
CA TRP A 50 5.53 -0.99 7.49
C TRP A 50 7.01 -1.02 7.17
N GLN A 51 7.53 -2.18 6.79
CA GLN A 51 8.91 -2.34 6.37
C GLN A 51 8.95 -2.95 4.97
N LEU A 52 9.48 -2.18 4.02
CA LEU A 52 9.72 -2.63 2.66
C LEU A 52 11.21 -2.85 2.45
N THR A 53 11.55 -3.89 1.69
CA THR A 53 12.95 -4.23 1.41
C THR A 53 13.16 -4.51 -0.07
N LYS A 54 14.37 -4.16 -0.53
CA LYS A 54 14.81 -4.44 -1.91
C LYS A 54 13.89 -3.84 -2.97
N VAL A 55 13.37 -2.64 -2.70
CA VAL A 55 12.54 -1.91 -3.66
C VAL A 55 13.45 -1.34 -4.74
N PRO A 56 13.27 -1.74 -6.02
CA PRO A 56 14.15 -1.28 -7.09
C PRO A 56 13.75 0.10 -7.61
N VAL A 57 14.71 1.01 -7.67
CA VAL A 57 14.53 2.31 -8.32
C VAL A 57 15.80 2.65 -9.09
N LEU A 58 15.70 2.74 -10.40
CA LEU A 58 16.79 3.10 -11.32
C LEU A 58 18.08 2.27 -11.10
N GLY A 59 17.92 0.95 -10.98
CA GLY A 59 19.04 0.03 -10.84
C GLY A 59 19.63 -0.09 -9.45
N LYS A 60 19.06 0.61 -8.47
CA LYS A 60 19.43 0.51 -7.06
C LYS A 60 18.29 -0.07 -6.26
N SER A 61 18.61 -0.68 -5.12
CA SER A 61 17.61 -1.23 -4.20
C SER A 61 17.55 -0.41 -2.92
N PHE A 62 16.34 -0.15 -2.44
CA PHE A 62 16.09 0.64 -1.24
C PHE A 62 15.21 -0.11 -0.27
N SER A 63 15.42 0.15 1.02
CA SER A 63 14.54 -0.33 2.08
C SER A 63 13.93 0.86 2.79
N PHE A 64 12.67 0.73 3.17
CA PHE A 64 11.92 1.80 3.84
C PHE A 64 11.22 1.24 5.06
N THR A 65 11.19 2.03 6.12
CA THR A 65 10.38 1.76 7.30
C THR A 65 9.61 3.03 7.63
N PHE A 66 8.29 2.92 7.73
CA PHE A 66 7.46 4.07 8.06
C PHE A 66 6.27 3.65 8.91
N ARG A 67 5.80 4.59 9.72
CA ARG A 67 4.66 4.39 10.62
C ARG A 67 3.45 5.13 10.09
N GLU A 68 2.31 4.48 10.16
CA GLU A 68 1.03 5.04 9.75
C GLU A 68 0.03 4.99 10.89
N LEU A 69 -0.75 6.06 11.03
CA LEU A 69 -1.94 6.06 11.86
C LEU A 69 -3.06 5.42 11.06
N MET A 70 -3.69 4.39 11.62
CA MET A 70 -4.77 3.64 10.98
C MET A 70 -6.10 4.04 11.58
N ASP A 71 -7.08 4.30 10.73
CA ASP A 71 -8.44 4.61 11.14
C ASP A 71 -9.40 3.65 10.42
N PHE A 72 -10.10 2.82 11.19
CA PHE A 72 -10.96 1.77 10.68
C PHE A 72 -12.44 2.12 10.90
N ASP A 73 -13.20 2.18 9.81
CA ASP A 73 -14.65 2.22 9.81
C ASP A 73 -15.16 0.89 9.26
N GLU A 74 -15.24 -0.10 10.13
CA GLU A 74 -15.55 -1.49 9.76
C GLU A 74 -16.98 -1.65 9.27
N PRO A 75 -17.23 -2.34 8.18
CA PRO A 75 -16.28 -2.97 7.24
C PRO A 75 -16.09 -2.17 5.95
N HIS A 76 -16.28 -0.86 5.98
CA HIS A 76 -16.44 -0.03 4.78
C HIS A 76 -15.21 0.78 4.40
N ARG A 77 -14.38 1.18 5.37
CA ARG A 77 -13.30 2.10 5.06
C ARG A 77 -12.12 1.96 6.00
N ILE A 78 -10.93 2.06 5.43
CA ILE A 78 -9.66 2.13 6.16
C ILE A 78 -8.94 3.36 5.65
N ASP A 79 -8.68 4.33 6.54
CA ASP A 79 -7.83 5.47 6.23
C ASP A 79 -6.47 5.27 6.88
N PHE A 80 -5.40 5.59 6.15
CA PHE A 80 -4.04 5.52 6.68
C PHE A 80 -3.30 6.81 6.38
N THR A 81 -2.60 7.32 7.40
CA THR A 81 -1.92 8.60 7.35
C THR A 81 -0.50 8.42 7.88
N HIS A 82 0.50 8.90 7.14
CA HIS A 82 1.88 8.89 7.59
C HIS A 82 2.00 9.71 8.88
N ASP A 83 2.42 9.07 9.96
CA ASP A 83 2.50 9.67 11.28
C ASP A 83 3.72 9.11 12.02
N PRO A 84 4.93 9.61 11.71
CA PRO A 84 6.14 9.12 12.34
C PRO A 84 6.19 9.47 13.83
N ALA A 85 6.87 8.63 14.61
CA ALA A 85 7.10 8.90 16.02
C ALA A 85 7.91 10.19 16.21
N PRO A 86 7.72 10.94 17.32
CA PRO A 86 8.51 12.14 17.57
C PRO A 86 10.01 11.87 17.48
N GLY A 87 10.72 12.66 16.66
CA GLY A 87 12.15 12.50 16.44
C GLY A 87 12.57 11.43 15.45
N ALA A 88 11.64 10.65 14.92
CA ALA A 88 11.94 9.65 13.90
C ALA A 88 12.24 10.32 12.55
N GLN A 89 13.24 9.79 11.84
CA GLN A 89 13.59 10.24 10.50
C GLN A 89 13.23 9.15 9.50
N GLU A 90 12.02 9.24 8.96
CA GLU A 90 11.54 8.29 7.97
C GLU A 90 11.68 8.89 6.57
N THR A 91 12.20 8.09 5.64
CA THR A 91 12.43 8.52 4.26
C THR A 91 11.28 8.18 3.32
N ALA A 92 10.22 7.58 3.84
CA ALA A 92 9.04 7.24 3.07
C ALA A 92 7.80 7.44 3.90
N GLY A 93 6.68 7.71 3.24
CA GLY A 93 5.38 7.80 3.87
C GLY A 93 4.27 7.62 2.85
N VAL A 94 3.13 7.13 3.32
CA VAL A 94 1.95 6.89 2.49
C VAL A 94 0.73 7.47 3.18
N VAL A 95 -0.12 8.13 2.40
CA VAL A 95 -1.43 8.61 2.86
C VAL A 95 -2.47 8.09 1.88
N GLY A 96 -3.56 7.55 2.37
CA GLY A 96 -4.61 7.07 1.48
C GLY A 96 -5.73 6.34 2.19
N PHE A 97 -6.48 5.56 1.42
CA PHE A 97 -7.61 4.81 1.95
C PHE A 97 -7.94 3.58 1.09
N TYR A 98 -8.62 2.64 1.73
CA TYR A 98 -9.40 1.60 1.08
C TYR A 98 -10.87 1.84 1.38
N ALA A 99 -11.71 1.79 0.36
CA ALA A 99 -13.16 1.87 0.52
C ALA A 99 -13.81 0.61 -0.06
N LEU A 100 -14.65 -0.04 0.73
CA LEU A 100 -15.32 -1.28 0.39
C LEU A 100 -16.82 -1.06 0.38
N GLU A 101 -17.48 -1.39 -0.73
CA GLU A 101 -18.93 -1.31 -0.84
C GLU A 101 -19.49 -2.66 -1.30
N PRO A 102 -20.63 -3.10 -0.71
CA PRO A 102 -21.31 -4.28 -1.21
C PRO A 102 -21.73 -4.06 -2.67
N HIS A 103 -21.56 -5.10 -3.46
CA HIS A 103 -21.96 -5.10 -4.87
C HIS A 103 -22.75 -6.38 -5.15
N ALA A 104 -23.62 -6.36 -6.15
CA ALA A 104 -24.42 -7.54 -6.52
C ALA A 104 -23.55 -8.77 -6.80
N LYS A 105 -22.31 -8.56 -7.27
CA LYS A 105 -21.37 -9.64 -7.59
C LYS A 105 -20.31 -9.88 -6.50
N GLY A 106 -20.35 -9.16 -5.37
CA GLY A 106 -19.40 -9.29 -4.27
C GLY A 106 -19.07 -7.96 -3.64
N THR A 107 -17.88 -7.42 -3.91
CA THR A 107 -17.39 -6.19 -3.31
C THR A 107 -16.80 -5.26 -4.36
N HIS A 108 -17.21 -4.00 -4.32
CA HIS A 108 -16.53 -2.92 -5.02
C HIS A 108 -15.44 -2.36 -4.11
N LEU A 109 -14.19 -2.45 -4.55
CA LEU A 109 -13.02 -1.99 -3.80
C LEU A 109 -12.38 -0.81 -4.51
N GLU A 110 -12.24 0.30 -3.80
CA GLU A 110 -11.49 1.47 -4.25
C GLU A 110 -10.26 1.63 -3.37
N THR A 111 -9.12 1.89 -4.01
CA THR A 111 -7.85 2.14 -3.33
C THR A 111 -7.28 3.47 -3.83
N SER A 112 -6.86 4.31 -2.90
CA SER A 112 -6.20 5.58 -3.21
C SER A 112 -4.97 5.73 -2.33
N MET A 113 -3.83 6.09 -2.92
CA MET A 113 -2.57 6.27 -2.20
C MET A 113 -1.79 7.44 -2.77
N THR A 114 -1.17 8.22 -1.89
CA THR A 114 -0.13 9.18 -2.23
C THR A 114 1.12 8.77 -1.49
N ILE A 115 2.17 8.48 -2.25
CA ILE A 115 3.44 7.97 -1.74
C ILE A 115 4.50 9.06 -1.89
N THR A 116 5.22 9.33 -0.80
CA THR A 116 6.32 10.29 -0.76
C THR A 116 7.56 9.58 -0.27
N VAL A 117 8.66 9.71 -1.01
CA VAL A 117 9.96 9.11 -0.65
C VAL A 117 11.09 10.11 -0.84
N ASP A 118 12.08 10.01 0.03
CA ASP A 118 13.36 10.71 -0.12
C ASP A 118 14.36 9.74 -0.71
N LEU A 119 14.95 10.08 -1.85
CA LEU A 119 15.90 9.23 -2.56
C LEU A 119 17.15 10.02 -2.95
N PRO A 120 18.32 9.34 -3.03
CA PRO A 120 19.60 9.99 -3.34
C PRO A 120 19.77 10.22 -4.85
N PHE A 121 18.77 10.84 -5.48
CA PHE A 121 18.80 11.21 -6.89
C PHE A 121 18.64 12.72 -7.02
N PRO A 122 19.28 13.35 -8.00
CA PRO A 122 19.10 14.78 -8.26
C PRO A 122 17.69 15.07 -8.81
N GLY A 123 17.19 16.27 -8.53
CA GLY A 123 15.86 16.68 -9.02
C GLY A 123 15.72 16.69 -10.54
N LEU A 124 16.84 16.79 -11.27
CA LEU A 124 16.85 16.75 -12.73
C LEU A 124 16.35 15.42 -13.30
N VAL A 125 16.51 14.31 -12.58
CA VAL A 125 16.03 12.98 -13.01
C VAL A 125 14.65 12.65 -12.44
N ARG A 126 13.93 13.64 -11.92
CA ARG A 126 12.59 13.43 -11.34
C ARG A 126 11.64 12.65 -12.25
N PRO A 127 11.53 12.94 -13.56
CA PRO A 127 10.65 12.15 -14.41
C PRO A 127 10.99 10.66 -14.43
N ALA A 128 12.27 10.31 -14.46
CA ALA A 128 12.71 8.92 -14.44
C ALA A 128 12.42 8.24 -13.09
N VAL A 129 12.66 8.94 -11.98
CA VAL A 129 12.38 8.43 -10.64
C VAL A 129 10.88 8.21 -10.45
N THR A 130 10.07 9.18 -10.85
CA THR A 130 8.61 9.09 -10.73
C THR A 130 8.06 7.94 -11.57
N ALA A 131 8.56 7.75 -12.78
CA ALA A 131 8.17 6.63 -13.64
C ALA A 131 8.54 5.29 -13.01
N ALA A 132 9.74 5.18 -12.42
CA ALA A 132 10.17 3.97 -11.71
C ALA A 132 9.28 3.69 -10.49
N MET A 133 8.93 4.71 -9.72
CA MET A 133 8.01 4.57 -8.58
C MET A 133 6.64 4.06 -9.02
N ARG A 134 6.09 4.62 -10.08
CA ARG A 134 4.80 4.17 -10.64
C ARG A 134 4.86 2.71 -11.07
N GLY A 135 5.96 2.29 -11.67
CA GLY A 135 6.17 0.89 -12.07
C GLY A 135 6.17 -0.05 -10.87
N VAL A 136 6.88 0.30 -9.80
CA VAL A 136 6.90 -0.50 -8.56
C VAL A 136 5.51 -0.59 -7.94
N ILE A 137 4.82 0.53 -7.82
CA ILE A 137 3.47 0.59 -7.24
C ILE A 137 2.50 -0.25 -8.05
N ALA A 138 2.58 -0.20 -9.38
CA ALA A 138 1.74 -1.00 -10.27
C ALA A 138 1.98 -2.50 -10.05
N ILE A 139 3.23 -2.93 -9.94
CA ILE A 139 3.59 -4.32 -9.67
C ILE A 139 3.05 -4.76 -8.31
N MET A 140 3.25 -3.95 -7.27
CA MET A 140 2.77 -4.25 -5.93
C MET A 140 1.25 -4.40 -5.91
N GLY A 141 0.54 -3.47 -6.54
CA GLY A 141 -0.92 -3.49 -6.60
C GLY A 141 -1.48 -4.67 -7.39
N GLN A 142 -0.91 -4.95 -8.56
CA GLN A 142 -1.33 -6.07 -9.40
C GLN A 142 -1.10 -7.41 -8.71
N ARG A 143 0.06 -7.60 -8.12
CA ARG A 143 0.39 -8.85 -7.42
C ARG A 143 -0.40 -9.02 -6.14
N PHE A 144 -0.57 -7.94 -5.37
CA PHE A 144 -1.44 -7.98 -4.20
C PHE A 144 -2.86 -8.37 -4.60
N GLY A 145 -3.42 -7.74 -5.61
CA GLY A 145 -4.76 -8.05 -6.11
C GLY A 145 -4.90 -9.49 -6.54
N HIS A 146 -3.95 -10.00 -7.31
CA HIS A 146 -3.93 -11.41 -7.74
C HIS A 146 -3.85 -12.35 -6.53
N ASN A 147 -2.95 -12.06 -5.58
CA ASN A 147 -2.75 -12.89 -4.40
C ASN A 147 -3.96 -12.84 -3.47
N LEU A 148 -4.59 -11.69 -3.34
CA LEU A 148 -5.84 -11.52 -2.58
C LEU A 148 -6.94 -12.42 -3.14
N LEU A 149 -7.17 -12.36 -4.44
CA LEU A 149 -8.18 -13.19 -5.11
C LEU A 149 -7.88 -14.67 -4.94
N HIS A 150 -6.63 -15.07 -5.13
CA HIS A 150 -6.23 -16.46 -4.96
C HIS A 150 -6.44 -16.93 -3.52
N HIS A 151 -6.08 -16.11 -2.54
CA HIS A 151 -6.26 -16.42 -1.12
C HIS A 151 -7.74 -16.61 -0.77
N LEU A 152 -8.62 -15.80 -1.33
CA LEU A 152 -10.05 -15.86 -1.07
C LEU A 152 -10.80 -16.85 -1.97
N GLY A 153 -10.13 -17.45 -2.95
CA GLY A 153 -10.80 -18.29 -3.93
C GLY A 153 -11.79 -17.50 -4.80
N ALA A 154 -11.50 -16.21 -5.02
CA ALA A 154 -12.36 -15.29 -5.73
C ALA A 154 -11.72 -14.84 -7.06
N HIS A 155 -12.44 -14.06 -7.84
CA HIS A 155 -11.95 -13.50 -9.09
C HIS A 155 -12.60 -12.14 -9.37
N ASN A 156 -12.08 -11.42 -10.35
CA ASN A 156 -12.69 -10.17 -10.79
C ASN A 156 -14.05 -10.45 -11.40
N ALA A 157 -15.00 -9.64 -11.01
CA ALA A 157 -16.38 -9.77 -11.47
C ALA A 157 -16.58 -9.11 -12.84
#